data_4f3cbbc26f9d1904702c680596a89471
#
_entry.id   4f3cbbc26f9d1904702c680596a89471
#
_cell.length_a   1.000
_cell.length_b   1.000
_cell.length_c   1.000
_cell.angle_alpha   90.00
_cell.angle_beta   90.00
_cell.angle_gamma   90.00
#
_symmetry.space_group_name_H-M   'P 1'
#
loop_
_entity.id
_entity.type
_entity.pdbx_description
1 polymer ?
#
loop_
_entity_poly.entity_id
_entity_poly.type
_entity_poly.pdbx_seq_one_letter_code
_entity_poly.pdbx_strand_id
1 'polypeptide(L)'
;ASDVYKRQLQMAIAAWDTYERLGSPEGELAIAELVIYLGCAPKSNSAYTAWGAARKAAREYGSLMPPAHILNAPTKLMKELGYGKNYAYDHDAPDAFSGQNYFPDKMPRRQFYKPPERGFEREINKRLAYWDKLRRQRAEEDSGSSGTRRGRKKPPAPEEQAPS
;
A
#
# COMPACT_ATOMS: atom_id res chain seq x y z
N ALA A 1 15.60 -10.43 -5.57
CA ALA A 1 16.10 -9.37 -4.65
C ALA A 1 15.06 -8.84 -3.67
N SER A 2 13.71 -8.83 -3.94
CA SER A 2 12.68 -8.66 -2.89
C SER A 2 12.76 -9.76 -1.84
N ASP A 3 13.44 -10.80 -2.19
CA ASP A 3 13.66 -11.97 -1.36
C ASP A 3 14.56 -11.71 -0.14
N VAL A 4 15.45 -10.74 -0.16
CA VAL A 4 16.39 -10.57 0.95
C VAL A 4 15.67 -10.22 2.25
N TYR A 5 14.78 -9.20 2.24
CA TYR A 5 14.03 -8.82 3.44
C TYR A 5 13.01 -9.87 3.87
N LYS A 6 12.27 -10.41 2.91
CA LYS A 6 11.29 -11.46 3.19
C LYS A 6 11.99 -12.74 3.66
N ARG A 7 13.13 -13.09 3.04
CA ARG A 7 13.92 -14.27 3.41
C ARG A 7 14.59 -14.14 4.77
N GLN A 8 15.08 -12.96 5.16
CA GLN A 8 15.71 -12.77 6.47
C GLN A 8 14.79 -13.20 7.62
N LEU A 9 13.54 -12.72 7.61
CA LEU A 9 12.58 -13.11 8.64
C LEU A 9 12.23 -14.59 8.57
N GLN A 10 12.01 -15.12 7.37
CA GLN A 10 11.71 -16.54 7.17
C GLN A 10 12.87 -17.43 7.57
N MET A 11 14.11 -17.08 7.19
CA MET A 11 15.30 -17.82 7.57
C MET A 11 15.56 -17.80 9.08
N ALA A 12 15.30 -16.67 9.75
CA ALA A 12 15.44 -16.57 11.20
C ALA A 12 14.47 -17.53 11.93
N ILE A 13 13.21 -17.56 11.49
CA ILE A 13 12.21 -18.48 12.05
C ILE A 13 12.58 -19.92 11.73
N ALA A 14 12.98 -20.23 10.49
CA ALA A 14 13.36 -21.58 10.11
C ALA A 14 14.61 -22.08 10.85
N ALA A 15 15.61 -21.23 11.07
CA ALA A 15 16.80 -21.59 11.83
C ALA A 15 16.45 -21.86 13.31
N TRP A 16 15.56 -21.06 13.89
CA TRP A 16 15.04 -21.29 15.24
C TRP A 16 14.32 -22.63 15.36
N ASP A 17 13.34 -22.87 14.49
CA ASP A 17 12.58 -24.12 14.46
C ASP A 17 13.49 -25.36 14.26
N THR A 18 14.53 -25.23 13.43
CA THR A 18 15.52 -26.29 13.20
C THR A 18 16.30 -26.57 14.46
N TYR A 19 16.77 -25.54 15.15
CA TYR A 19 17.49 -25.69 16.40
C TYR A 19 16.63 -26.36 17.49
N GLU A 20 15.37 -25.93 17.64
CA GLU A 20 14.46 -26.53 18.62
C GLU A 20 14.18 -28.03 18.36
N ARG A 21 14.19 -28.44 17.09
CA ARG A 21 13.89 -29.83 16.71
C ARG A 21 15.09 -30.73 16.73
N LEU A 22 16.26 -30.27 16.31
CA LEU A 22 17.48 -31.08 16.18
C LEU A 22 18.42 -30.92 17.38
N GLY A 23 18.41 -29.76 18.03
CA GLY A 23 19.33 -29.46 19.10
C GLY A 23 20.78 -29.34 18.62
N SER A 24 21.72 -29.45 19.57
CA SER A 24 23.16 -29.44 19.33
C SER A 24 23.66 -30.86 18.96
N PRO A 25 24.62 -31.01 18.00
CA PRO A 25 25.28 -29.92 17.26
C PRO A 25 24.59 -29.53 15.93
N GLU A 26 23.64 -30.34 15.42
CA GLU A 26 23.09 -30.19 14.08
C GLU A 26 22.28 -28.88 13.95
N GLY A 27 21.49 -28.52 14.94
CA GLY A 27 20.71 -27.29 14.95
C GLY A 27 21.56 -26.01 14.97
N GLU A 28 22.78 -26.08 15.50
CA GLU A 28 23.72 -24.97 15.54
C GLU A 28 24.17 -24.56 14.11
N LEU A 29 24.24 -25.51 13.18
CA LEU A 29 24.60 -25.24 11.77
C LEU A 29 23.55 -24.36 11.09
N ALA A 30 22.27 -24.54 11.41
CA ALA A 30 21.21 -23.67 10.88
C ALA A 30 21.35 -22.22 11.37
N ILE A 31 21.74 -22.05 12.63
CA ILE A 31 22.01 -20.70 13.19
C ILE A 31 23.27 -20.11 12.57
N ALA A 32 24.33 -20.90 12.38
CA ALA A 32 25.57 -20.45 11.73
C ALA A 32 25.31 -19.99 10.28
N GLU A 33 24.51 -20.73 9.51
CA GLU A 33 24.09 -20.35 8.16
C GLU A 33 23.33 -19.02 8.16
N LEU A 34 22.38 -18.84 9.08
CA LEU A 34 21.65 -17.58 9.26
C LEU A 34 22.59 -16.41 9.56
N VAL A 35 23.55 -16.58 10.44
CA VAL A 35 24.53 -15.54 10.81
C VAL A 35 25.37 -15.13 9.60
N ILE A 36 25.84 -16.09 8.81
CA ILE A 36 26.60 -15.84 7.57
C ILE A 36 25.72 -15.06 6.59
N TYR A 37 24.49 -15.52 6.35
CA TYR A 37 23.55 -14.85 5.45
C TYR A 37 23.27 -13.41 5.85
N LEU A 38 22.96 -13.16 7.12
CA LEU A 38 22.71 -11.83 7.64
C LEU A 38 23.96 -10.93 7.60
N GLY A 39 25.13 -11.51 7.82
CA GLY A 39 26.42 -10.81 7.75
C GLY A 39 26.74 -10.32 6.34
N CYS A 40 26.40 -11.11 5.32
CA CYS A 40 26.61 -10.79 3.91
C CYS A 40 25.48 -9.96 3.26
N ALA A 41 24.34 -9.85 3.94
CA ALA A 41 23.19 -9.10 3.40
C ALA A 41 23.47 -7.57 3.37
N PRO A 42 22.97 -6.85 2.35
CA PRO A 42 23.08 -5.39 2.30
C PRO A 42 22.46 -4.74 3.53
N LYS A 43 23.23 -3.88 4.20
CA LYS A 43 22.78 -3.17 5.41
C LYS A 43 21.78 -2.07 5.04
N SER A 44 20.61 -2.07 5.69
CA SER A 44 19.62 -1.01 5.58
C SER A 44 18.84 -0.86 6.89
N ASN A 45 18.61 0.39 7.30
CA ASN A 45 17.75 0.76 8.41
C ASN A 45 16.46 1.44 7.96
N SER A 46 16.15 1.38 6.68
CA SER A 46 15.01 2.10 6.07
C SER A 46 13.65 1.71 6.69
N ALA A 47 13.46 0.45 7.05
CA ALA A 47 12.25 -0.01 7.74
C ALA A 47 12.14 0.61 9.16
N TYR A 48 13.25 0.66 9.89
CA TYR A 48 13.29 1.28 11.23
C TYR A 48 12.98 2.78 11.17
N THR A 49 13.61 3.50 10.25
CA THR A 49 13.37 4.93 10.08
C THR A 49 11.95 5.23 9.60
N ALA A 50 11.41 4.42 8.68
CA ALA A 50 10.03 4.51 8.21
C ALA A 50 9.03 4.31 9.35
N TRP A 51 9.23 3.30 10.18
CA TRP A 51 8.42 3.04 11.36
C TRP A 51 8.46 4.19 12.36
N GLY A 52 9.65 4.71 12.65
CA GLY A 52 9.82 5.88 13.53
C GLY A 52 9.08 7.10 13.01
N ALA A 53 9.17 7.38 11.71
CA ALA A 53 8.47 8.49 11.05
C ALA A 53 6.94 8.31 11.06
N ALA A 54 6.45 7.08 10.82
CA ALA A 54 5.02 6.77 10.88
C ALA A 54 4.46 6.95 12.30
N ARG A 55 5.18 6.45 13.32
CA ARG A 55 4.79 6.65 14.73
C ARG A 55 4.76 8.12 15.13
N LYS A 56 5.73 8.91 14.67
CA LYS A 56 5.76 10.35 14.91
C LYS A 56 4.53 11.01 14.30
N ALA A 57 4.21 10.71 13.04
CA ALA A 57 3.04 11.24 12.37
C ALA A 57 1.73 10.83 13.09
N ALA A 58 1.61 9.57 13.52
CA ALA A 58 0.44 9.12 14.26
C ALA A 58 0.23 9.88 15.58
N ARG A 59 1.30 10.25 16.29
CA ARG A 59 1.22 11.09 17.48
C ARG A 59 0.86 12.54 17.16
N GLU A 60 1.40 13.09 16.08
CA GLU A 60 1.18 14.47 15.64
C GLU A 60 -0.28 14.70 15.21
N TYR A 61 -0.85 13.74 14.47
CA TYR A 61 -2.20 13.87 13.92
C TYR A 61 -3.29 13.24 14.80
N GLY A 62 -2.93 12.45 15.80
CA GLY A 62 -3.89 11.80 16.71
C GLY A 62 -4.82 10.81 16.00
N SER A 63 -6.04 10.69 16.52
CA SER A 63 -7.07 9.79 15.99
C SER A 63 -7.88 10.48 14.89
N LEU A 64 -7.39 10.47 13.67
CA LEU A 64 -8.12 10.93 12.49
C LEU A 64 -8.94 9.80 11.88
N MET A 65 -10.12 10.13 11.40
CA MET A 65 -10.93 9.19 10.61
C MET A 65 -10.26 8.90 9.27
N PRO A 66 -10.30 7.66 8.78
CA PRO A 66 -9.91 7.35 7.40
C PRO A 66 -10.76 8.15 6.40
N PRO A 67 -10.28 8.36 5.16
CA PRO A 67 -11.07 9.02 4.13
C PRO A 67 -12.40 8.31 3.89
N ALA A 68 -13.47 9.07 3.64
CA ALA A 68 -14.82 8.54 3.52
C ALA A 68 -14.96 7.46 2.43
N HIS A 69 -14.18 7.57 1.33
CA HIS A 69 -14.25 6.63 0.21
C HIS A 69 -13.80 5.21 0.56
N ILE A 70 -12.92 5.00 1.57
CA ILE A 70 -12.48 3.65 1.99
C ILE A 70 -13.31 3.07 3.13
N LEU A 71 -14.26 3.82 3.67
CA LEU A 71 -15.11 3.35 4.74
C LEU A 71 -16.25 2.48 4.19
N ASN A 72 -16.51 1.36 4.85
CA ASN A 72 -17.66 0.53 4.53
C ASN A 72 -18.97 1.26 4.83
N ALA A 73 -19.96 1.08 3.96
CA ALA A 73 -21.28 1.70 4.07
C ALA A 73 -22.41 0.64 4.15
N PRO A 74 -22.45 -0.22 5.21
CA PRO A 74 -23.44 -1.28 5.31
C PRO A 74 -24.86 -0.76 5.57
N THR A 75 -25.02 0.44 6.14
CA THR A 75 -26.31 1.04 6.44
C THR A 75 -26.68 2.17 5.48
N LYS A 76 -27.98 2.49 5.38
CA LYS A 76 -28.47 3.60 4.56
C LYS A 76 -27.90 4.93 5.02
N LEU A 77 -27.83 5.15 6.33
CA LEU A 77 -27.25 6.35 6.92
C LEU A 77 -25.77 6.54 6.53
N MET A 78 -24.95 5.47 6.56
CA MET A 78 -23.55 5.55 6.15
C MET A 78 -23.39 5.90 4.67
N LYS A 79 -24.28 5.38 3.80
CA LYS A 79 -24.33 5.77 2.37
C LYS A 79 -24.70 7.23 2.18
N GLU A 80 -25.67 7.73 2.96
CA GLU A 80 -26.08 9.14 2.95
C GLU A 80 -24.94 10.06 3.44
N LEU A 81 -24.14 9.60 4.40
CA LEU A 81 -22.92 10.28 4.86
C LEU A 81 -21.74 10.22 3.86
N GLY A 82 -21.92 9.52 2.75
CA GLY A 82 -20.93 9.45 1.68
C GLY A 82 -19.83 8.40 1.90
N TYR A 83 -20.00 7.46 2.82
CA TYR A 83 -19.04 6.37 3.02
C TYR A 83 -19.00 5.46 1.80
N GLY A 84 -17.78 5.09 1.36
CA GLY A 84 -17.54 4.29 0.16
C GLY A 84 -17.83 5.00 -1.16
N LYS A 85 -18.24 6.26 -1.14
CA LYS A 85 -18.50 7.03 -2.35
C LYS A 85 -17.18 7.33 -3.09
N ASN A 86 -17.17 7.06 -4.41
CA ASN A 86 -16.00 7.23 -5.27
C ASN A 86 -14.81 6.32 -4.91
N TYR A 87 -15.06 5.21 -4.22
CA TYR A 87 -14.04 4.18 -4.08
C TYR A 87 -13.68 3.61 -5.45
N ALA A 88 -12.43 3.67 -5.81
CA ALA A 88 -11.90 3.06 -7.03
C ALA A 88 -11.17 1.77 -6.66
N TYR A 89 -11.68 0.65 -7.15
CA TYR A 89 -11.05 -0.64 -6.93
C TYR A 89 -9.79 -0.76 -7.80
N ASP A 90 -8.64 -1.00 -7.18
CA ASP A 90 -7.36 -0.98 -7.89
C ASP A 90 -7.32 -1.95 -9.07
N HIS A 91 -7.94 -3.12 -8.95
CA HIS A 91 -7.97 -4.12 -10.04
C HIS A 91 -8.77 -3.67 -11.27
N ASP A 92 -9.73 -2.76 -11.11
CA ASP A 92 -10.52 -2.21 -12.23
C ASP A 92 -9.79 -1.06 -12.92
N ALA A 93 -8.73 -0.55 -12.29
CA ALA A 93 -7.93 0.54 -12.85
C ALA A 93 -6.85 -0.02 -13.80
N PRO A 94 -6.47 0.72 -14.85
CA PRO A 94 -5.29 0.39 -15.65
C PRO A 94 -4.07 0.19 -14.73
N ASP A 95 -3.20 -0.76 -15.06
CA ASP A 95 -2.04 -1.15 -14.24
C ASP A 95 -2.38 -1.64 -12.82
N ALA A 96 -3.64 -2.01 -12.54
CA ALA A 96 -4.13 -2.39 -11.21
C ALA A 96 -3.75 -1.38 -10.13
N PHE A 97 -3.87 -0.09 -10.44
CA PHE A 97 -3.49 1.00 -9.56
C PHE A 97 -4.41 2.21 -9.73
N SER A 98 -5.27 2.49 -8.77
CA SER A 98 -6.20 3.63 -8.79
C SER A 98 -5.53 4.98 -8.51
N GLY A 99 -4.42 4.96 -7.79
CA GLY A 99 -3.71 6.17 -7.38
C GLY A 99 -4.38 6.95 -6.25
N GLN A 100 -5.49 6.46 -5.70
CA GLN A 100 -6.22 7.14 -4.63
C GLN A 100 -5.35 7.41 -3.39
N ASN A 101 -5.70 8.46 -2.66
CA ASN A 101 -5.07 8.81 -1.40
C ASN A 101 -5.80 8.13 -0.24
N TYR A 102 -5.10 7.32 0.55
CA TYR A 102 -5.65 6.61 1.72
C TYR A 102 -5.29 7.27 3.05
N PHE A 103 -4.58 8.41 3.02
CA PHE A 103 -4.36 9.21 4.22
C PHE A 103 -5.63 9.96 4.61
N PRO A 104 -5.86 10.19 5.91
CA PRO A 104 -6.95 11.06 6.38
C PRO A 104 -6.94 12.42 5.68
N ASP A 105 -8.12 13.00 5.40
CA ASP A 105 -8.25 14.25 4.65
C ASP A 105 -7.47 15.43 5.26
N LYS A 106 -7.33 15.43 6.59
CA LYS A 106 -6.59 16.47 7.32
C LYS A 106 -5.08 16.21 7.38
N MET A 107 -4.61 15.11 6.83
CA MET A 107 -3.20 14.72 6.82
C MET A 107 -2.65 14.78 5.40
N PRO A 108 -1.60 15.57 5.12
CA PRO A 108 -0.96 15.54 3.82
C PRO A 108 -0.34 14.17 3.56
N ARG A 109 -0.38 13.73 2.30
CA ARG A 109 0.28 12.48 1.91
C ARG A 109 1.77 12.56 2.24
N ARG A 110 2.28 11.52 2.92
CA ARG A 110 3.68 11.41 3.32
C ARG A 110 4.29 10.12 2.79
N GLN A 111 5.55 10.17 2.43
CA GLN A 111 6.36 8.98 2.14
C GLN A 111 7.23 8.69 3.37
N PHE A 112 6.88 7.64 4.11
CA PHE A 112 7.63 7.21 5.28
C PHE A 112 8.85 6.36 4.92
N TYR A 113 8.67 5.46 3.96
CA TYR A 113 9.72 4.56 3.51
C TYR A 113 10.55 5.21 2.41
N LYS A 114 11.83 5.40 2.69
CA LYS A 114 12.82 5.99 1.79
C LYS A 114 13.97 5.00 1.63
N PRO A 115 13.87 4.05 0.69
CA PRO A 115 14.89 3.04 0.50
C PRO A 115 16.19 3.66 -0.04
N PRO A 116 17.37 3.24 0.47
CA PRO A 116 18.65 3.64 -0.08
C PRO A 116 18.91 2.97 -1.44
N GLU A 117 19.85 3.55 -2.21
CA GLU A 117 20.28 3.01 -3.51
C GLU A 117 21.24 1.82 -3.36
N ARG A 118 20.89 0.84 -2.51
CA ARG A 118 21.71 -0.35 -2.24
C ARG A 118 20.89 -1.63 -2.38
N GLY A 119 21.55 -2.67 -2.85
CA GLY A 119 20.92 -3.98 -2.99
C GLY A 119 19.61 -3.92 -3.75
N PHE A 120 18.61 -4.60 -3.23
CA PHE A 120 17.27 -4.64 -3.82
C PHE A 120 16.48 -3.34 -3.63
N GLU A 121 16.84 -2.51 -2.67
CA GLU A 121 16.12 -1.26 -2.46
C GLU A 121 16.23 -0.32 -3.67
N ARG A 122 17.23 -0.49 -4.54
CA ARG A 122 17.28 0.18 -5.85
C ARG A 122 16.08 -0.18 -6.74
N GLU A 123 15.69 -1.44 -6.75
CA GLU A 123 14.53 -1.87 -7.54
C GLU A 123 13.22 -1.40 -6.91
N ILE A 124 13.16 -1.32 -5.60
CA ILE A 124 12.02 -0.72 -4.89
C ILE A 124 11.91 0.77 -5.25
N ASN A 125 13.02 1.52 -5.26
CA ASN A 125 13.02 2.93 -5.67
C ASN A 125 12.44 3.13 -7.07
N LYS A 126 12.82 2.31 -8.04
CA LYS A 126 12.27 2.36 -9.40
C LYS A 126 10.75 2.16 -9.40
N ARG A 127 10.25 1.18 -8.63
CA ARG A 127 8.81 0.92 -8.51
C ARG A 127 8.07 2.07 -7.82
N LEU A 128 8.63 2.63 -6.76
CA LEU A 128 8.04 3.78 -6.07
C LEU A 128 7.97 5.00 -7.00
N ALA A 129 9.03 5.28 -7.75
CA ALA A 129 9.05 6.36 -8.73
C ALA A 129 8.03 6.14 -9.86
N TYR A 130 7.87 4.90 -10.34
CA TYR A 130 6.86 4.54 -11.34
C TYR A 130 5.44 4.81 -10.82
N TRP A 131 5.10 4.35 -9.62
CA TRP A 131 3.78 4.58 -9.04
C TRP A 131 3.52 6.05 -8.70
N ASP A 132 4.53 6.81 -8.30
CA ASP A 132 4.39 8.25 -8.11
C ASP A 132 4.13 8.99 -9.42
N LYS A 133 4.75 8.56 -10.53
CA LYS A 133 4.45 9.06 -11.88
C LYS A 133 3.01 8.76 -12.27
N LEU A 134 2.57 7.51 -12.14
CA LEU A 134 1.18 7.13 -12.45
C LEU A 134 0.16 7.92 -11.63
N ARG A 135 0.45 8.15 -10.35
CA ARG A 135 -0.43 8.92 -9.48
C ARG A 135 -0.59 10.37 -9.94
N ARG A 136 0.50 10.99 -10.36
CA ARG A 136 0.46 12.37 -10.91
C ARG A 136 -0.34 12.42 -12.19
N GLN A 137 -0.12 11.49 -13.11
CA GLN A 137 -0.88 11.43 -14.37
C GLN A 137 -2.38 11.32 -14.13
N ARG A 138 -2.81 10.44 -13.20
CA ARG A 138 -4.23 10.29 -12.88
C ARG A 138 -4.84 11.50 -12.19
N ALA A 139 -4.09 12.14 -11.31
CA ALA A 139 -4.54 13.39 -10.70
C ALA A 139 -4.74 14.51 -11.72
N GLU A 140 -3.92 14.55 -12.77
CA GLU A 140 -4.06 15.48 -13.90
C GLU A 140 -5.27 15.14 -14.77
N GLU A 141 -5.51 13.86 -15.06
CA GLU A 141 -6.67 13.37 -15.80
C GLU A 141 -7.99 13.70 -15.08
N ASP A 142 -8.05 13.46 -13.78
CA ASP A 142 -9.22 13.77 -12.95
C ASP A 142 -9.49 15.28 -12.89
N SER A 143 -8.46 16.10 -12.80
CA SER A 143 -8.59 17.56 -12.81
C SER A 143 -9.02 18.09 -14.18
N GLY A 144 -8.56 17.50 -15.28
CA GLY A 144 -8.95 17.84 -16.65
C GLY A 144 -10.40 17.41 -16.98
N SER A 145 -10.85 16.27 -16.43
CA SER A 145 -12.20 15.73 -16.65
C SER A 145 -13.30 16.54 -15.94
N SER A 146 -12.98 17.22 -14.84
CA SER A 146 -13.94 18.04 -14.10
C SER A 146 -14.37 19.31 -14.84
N GLY A 147 -13.55 19.76 -15.81
CA GLY A 147 -13.85 20.92 -16.67
C GLY A 147 -14.86 20.65 -17.81
N THR A 148 -15.06 19.38 -18.21
CA THR A 148 -15.84 19.05 -19.43
C THR A 148 -17.22 18.42 -19.14
N ARG A 149 -17.59 18.21 -17.87
CA ARG A 149 -18.88 17.57 -17.49
C ARG A 149 -20.07 18.53 -17.37
N ARG A 150 -20.04 19.73 -17.96
CA ARG A 150 -21.24 20.54 -18.20
C ARG A 150 -21.81 20.16 -19.56
N GLY A 151 -22.73 19.17 -19.62
CA GLY A 151 -23.57 19.03 -20.83
C GLY A 151 -23.91 17.63 -21.33
N ARG A 152 -23.81 16.56 -20.55
CA ARG A 152 -24.41 15.29 -20.99
C ARG A 152 -25.78 15.09 -20.35
N LYS A 153 -26.83 15.45 -21.13
CA LYS A 153 -28.22 15.06 -20.83
C LYS A 153 -28.32 13.53 -20.72
N LYS A 154 -28.95 13.09 -19.65
CA LYS A 154 -29.30 11.69 -19.41
C LYS A 154 -30.18 11.19 -20.56
N PRO A 155 -29.92 10.03 -21.21
CA PRO A 155 -30.84 9.46 -22.19
C PRO A 155 -32.14 9.07 -21.49
N PRO A 156 -33.31 9.19 -22.20
CA PRO A 156 -34.61 8.79 -21.64
C PRO A 156 -34.65 7.30 -21.33
N ALA A 157 -35.36 6.95 -20.27
CA ALA A 157 -35.59 5.57 -19.87
C ALA A 157 -36.38 4.83 -20.97
N PRO A 158 -36.13 3.52 -21.20
CA PRO A 158 -36.95 2.73 -22.11
C PRO A 158 -38.38 2.63 -21.59
N GLU A 159 -39.35 2.87 -22.46
CA GLU A 159 -40.77 2.68 -22.19
C GLU A 159 -41.04 1.19 -21.94
N GLU A 160 -41.61 0.90 -20.80
CA GLU A 160 -42.10 -0.42 -20.39
C GLU A 160 -43.37 -0.76 -21.19
N GLN A 161 -43.23 -1.62 -22.17
CA GLN A 161 -44.41 -2.16 -22.92
C GLN A 161 -45.15 -3.12 -22.01
N ALA A 162 -46.38 -2.77 -21.67
CA ALA A 162 -47.32 -3.64 -20.95
C ALA A 162 -47.71 -4.85 -21.83
N PRO A 163 -47.82 -6.04 -21.23
CA PRO A 163 -48.29 -7.21 -21.96
C PRO A 163 -49.83 -7.19 -22.14
N SER A 164 -50.22 -7.52 -23.34
CA SER A 164 -51.58 -7.81 -23.74
C SER A 164 -52.06 -9.15 -23.20
#